data_7edcf1925d05de9ef03540d13072beec
#
_entry.id   7edcf1925d05de9ef03540d13072beec
#
_cell.length_a   1.000
_cell.length_b   1.000
_cell.length_c   1.000
_cell.angle_alpha   90.00
_cell.angle_beta   90.00
_cell.angle_gamma   90.00
#
_symmetry.space_group_name_H-M   'P 1'
#
loop_
_entity.id
_entity.type
_entity.pdbx_description
1 polymer ?
#
loop_
_entity_poly.entity_id
_entity_poly.type
_entity_poly.pdbx_seq_one_letter_code
_entity_poly.pdbx_strand_id
1 'polypeptide(L)'
;MGFLTFIQTSVEGLGDMGMSLSIAAIGSAIGTGIAGMAAIGAWKKMITSGQKAATALLIFVGAPLSQVIYGMILKNAISDANLSPDSYIWQIIVGLFAGAAMAGSAIFQGKAGARACDAIASGANDTAKYIMIIGVVETVALFVMIFTMTGLPG
;
A
#
# COMPACT_ATOMS: atom_id res chain seq x y z
N MET A 1 41.08 0.16 -0.14
CA MET A 1 39.70 0.56 -0.34
C MET A 1 38.82 -0.61 0.14
N GLY A 2 38.05 -0.43 1.20
CA GLY A 2 37.34 -1.53 1.84
C GLY A 2 36.07 -1.93 1.06
N PHE A 3 35.59 -3.15 1.25
CA PHE A 3 34.36 -3.67 0.65
C PHE A 3 33.12 -2.76 0.89
N LEU A 4 33.04 -2.16 2.08
CA LEU A 4 32.01 -1.18 2.42
C LEU A 4 32.06 0.08 1.56
N THR A 5 33.26 0.60 1.28
CA THR A 5 33.46 1.75 0.39
C THR A 5 33.07 1.43 -1.05
N PHE A 6 33.33 0.19 -1.51
CA PHE A 6 32.92 -0.25 -2.83
C PHE A 6 31.40 -0.33 -2.95
N ILE A 7 30.71 -0.89 -1.95
CA ILE A 7 29.25 -0.94 -1.92
C ILE A 7 28.66 0.48 -1.89
N GLN A 8 29.23 1.36 -1.07
CA GLN A 8 28.74 2.72 -0.93
C GLN A 8 28.83 3.52 -2.25
N THR A 9 29.97 3.43 -2.96
CA THR A 9 30.12 4.10 -4.26
C THR A 9 29.23 3.51 -5.36
N SER A 10 28.89 2.23 -5.27
CA SER A 10 28.04 1.56 -6.28
C SER A 10 26.57 1.88 -6.13
N VAL A 11 26.13 2.42 -4.99
CA VAL A 11 24.73 2.74 -4.68
C VAL A 11 24.45 4.22 -4.45
N GLU A 12 25.48 5.06 -4.60
CA GLU A 12 25.33 6.53 -4.56
C GLU A 12 24.29 7.01 -5.58
N GLY A 13 23.36 7.83 -5.14
CA GLY A 13 22.31 8.39 -5.99
C GLY A 13 21.11 7.47 -6.27
N LEU A 14 21.04 6.30 -5.63
CA LEU A 14 19.90 5.40 -5.77
C LEU A 14 18.71 5.72 -4.84
N GLY A 15 18.76 6.83 -4.12
CA GLY A 15 17.72 7.25 -3.19
C GLY A 15 17.53 6.23 -2.06
N ASP A 16 16.29 5.81 -1.81
CA ASP A 16 15.94 4.81 -0.79
C ASP A 16 16.12 3.35 -1.26
N MET A 17 16.80 3.13 -2.37
CA MET A 17 16.94 1.80 -3.02
C MET A 17 15.60 1.14 -3.35
N GLY A 18 14.52 1.87 -3.44
CA GLY A 18 13.17 1.35 -3.69
C GLY A 18 12.52 0.72 -2.45
N MET A 19 13.01 1.00 -1.25
CA MET A 19 12.45 0.47 0.00
C MET A 19 11.00 0.89 0.18
N SER A 20 10.67 2.18 -0.02
CA SER A 20 9.30 2.68 0.08
C SER A 20 8.36 1.96 -0.89
N LEU A 21 8.77 1.77 -2.13
CA LEU A 21 7.98 1.05 -3.14
C LEU A 21 7.83 -0.43 -2.79
N SER A 22 8.94 -1.12 -2.51
CA SER A 22 8.94 -2.58 -2.35
C SER A 22 8.14 -3.02 -1.14
N ILE A 23 8.26 -2.31 -0.02
CA ILE A 23 7.55 -2.64 1.22
C ILE A 23 6.07 -2.30 1.09
N ALA A 24 5.71 -1.15 0.51
CA ALA A 24 4.32 -0.82 0.20
C ALA A 24 3.68 -1.88 -0.71
N ALA A 25 4.42 -2.37 -1.72
CA ALA A 25 3.95 -3.42 -2.63
C ALA A 25 3.69 -4.75 -1.91
N ILE A 26 4.54 -5.14 -0.95
CA ILE A 26 4.30 -6.32 -0.11
C ILE A 26 2.98 -6.16 0.66
N GLY A 27 2.76 -5.00 1.28
CA GLY A 27 1.51 -4.70 1.98
C GLY A 27 0.30 -4.77 1.06
N SER A 28 0.39 -4.19 -0.13
CA SER A 28 -0.66 -4.22 -1.15
C SER A 28 -0.96 -5.63 -1.63
N ALA A 29 0.06 -6.46 -1.86
CA ALA A 29 -0.11 -7.85 -2.25
C ALA A 29 -0.88 -8.65 -1.17
N ILE A 30 -0.51 -8.47 0.10
CA ILE A 30 -1.19 -9.12 1.22
C ILE A 30 -2.63 -8.62 1.34
N GLY A 31 -2.85 -7.30 1.30
CA GLY A 31 -4.18 -6.70 1.42
C GLY A 31 -5.12 -7.12 0.29
N THR A 32 -4.66 -7.02 -0.96
CA THR A 32 -5.40 -7.47 -2.14
C THR A 32 -5.72 -8.97 -2.08
N GLY A 33 -4.75 -9.79 -1.65
CA GLY A 33 -4.95 -11.23 -1.48
C GLY A 33 -6.03 -11.55 -0.44
N ILE A 34 -6.02 -10.89 0.72
CA ILE A 34 -7.04 -11.07 1.77
C ILE A 34 -8.43 -10.71 1.25
N ALA A 35 -8.58 -9.53 0.62
CA ALA A 35 -9.86 -9.09 0.07
C ALA A 35 -10.31 -9.96 -1.10
N GLY A 36 -9.39 -10.41 -1.96
CA GLY A 36 -9.68 -11.28 -3.10
C GLY A 36 -10.21 -12.64 -2.68
N MET A 37 -9.58 -13.27 -1.69
CA MET A 37 -10.07 -14.56 -1.15
C MET A 37 -11.48 -14.41 -0.55
N ALA A 38 -11.74 -13.32 0.17
CA ALA A 38 -13.07 -13.05 0.71
C ALA A 38 -14.11 -12.78 -0.39
N ALA A 39 -13.75 -12.04 -1.44
CA ALA A 39 -14.64 -11.79 -2.57
C ALA A 39 -15.04 -13.09 -3.30
N ILE A 40 -14.10 -14.02 -3.50
CA ILE A 40 -14.38 -15.33 -4.09
C ILE A 40 -15.38 -16.12 -3.22
N GLY A 41 -15.17 -16.16 -1.90
CA GLY A 41 -16.09 -16.79 -0.96
C GLY A 41 -17.47 -16.14 -0.96
N ALA A 42 -17.52 -14.80 -1.00
CA ALA A 42 -18.76 -14.04 -1.08
C ALA A 42 -19.54 -14.32 -2.36
N TRP A 43 -18.89 -14.33 -3.53
CA TRP A 43 -19.54 -14.69 -4.79
C TRP A 43 -20.07 -16.12 -4.77
N LYS A 44 -19.28 -17.08 -4.26
CA LYS A 44 -19.77 -18.47 -4.09
C LYS A 44 -21.05 -18.49 -3.27
N LYS A 45 -21.07 -17.86 -2.10
CA LYS A 45 -22.26 -17.80 -1.22
C LYS A 45 -23.46 -17.19 -1.93
N MET A 46 -23.28 -16.06 -2.64
CA MET A 46 -24.34 -15.39 -3.39
C MET A 46 -24.93 -16.31 -4.46
N ILE A 47 -24.08 -16.93 -5.29
CA ILE A 47 -24.52 -17.81 -6.39
C ILE A 47 -25.25 -19.02 -5.85
N THR A 48 -24.75 -19.69 -4.80
CA THR A 48 -25.40 -20.85 -4.21
C THR A 48 -26.72 -20.54 -3.52
N SER A 49 -26.94 -19.29 -3.12
CA SER A 49 -28.19 -18.78 -2.55
C SER A 49 -29.15 -18.21 -3.62
N GLY A 50 -28.87 -18.40 -4.92
CA GLY A 50 -29.68 -17.88 -6.01
C GLY A 50 -29.59 -16.36 -6.22
N GLN A 51 -28.63 -15.69 -5.59
CA GLN A 51 -28.38 -14.27 -5.74
C GLN A 51 -27.42 -14.01 -6.91
N LYS A 52 -27.55 -12.83 -7.52
CA LYS A 52 -26.60 -12.39 -8.54
C LYS A 52 -25.26 -12.01 -7.89
N ALA A 53 -24.15 -12.54 -8.42
CA ALA A 53 -22.81 -12.15 -7.99
C ALA A 53 -22.57 -10.64 -8.16
N ALA A 54 -22.26 -9.95 -7.07
CA ALA A 54 -22.05 -8.51 -7.09
C ALA A 54 -20.64 -8.18 -7.61
N THR A 55 -20.54 -7.50 -8.75
CA THR A 55 -19.27 -7.00 -9.30
C THR A 55 -18.64 -5.90 -8.44
N ALA A 56 -19.44 -5.20 -7.63
CA ALA A 56 -18.97 -4.19 -6.69
C ALA A 56 -17.91 -4.70 -5.70
N LEU A 57 -17.82 -6.02 -5.46
CA LEU A 57 -16.79 -6.61 -4.60
C LEU A 57 -15.38 -6.35 -5.12
N LEU A 58 -15.21 -6.15 -6.43
CA LEU A 58 -13.90 -5.81 -7.02
C LEU A 58 -13.32 -4.48 -6.52
N ILE A 59 -14.16 -3.54 -6.11
CA ILE A 59 -13.71 -2.27 -5.51
C ILE A 59 -12.89 -2.55 -4.25
N PHE A 60 -13.38 -3.46 -3.40
CA PHE A 60 -12.72 -3.83 -2.16
C PHE A 60 -11.44 -4.64 -2.36
N VAL A 61 -11.38 -5.40 -3.46
CA VAL A 61 -10.16 -6.14 -3.85
C VAL A 61 -9.09 -5.19 -4.40
N GLY A 62 -9.49 -4.21 -5.18
CA GLY A 62 -8.58 -3.26 -5.83
C GLY A 62 -8.06 -2.16 -4.91
N ALA A 63 -8.80 -1.80 -3.86
CA ALA A 63 -8.45 -0.68 -2.99
C ALA A 63 -7.01 -0.75 -2.43
N PRO A 64 -6.50 -1.90 -1.92
CA PRO A 64 -5.14 -1.97 -1.38
C PRO A 64 -4.01 -1.79 -2.40
N LEU A 65 -4.29 -1.56 -3.67
CA LEU A 65 -3.27 -1.35 -4.70
C LEU A 65 -2.73 0.09 -4.71
N SER A 66 -3.46 1.05 -4.17
CA SER A 66 -3.05 2.47 -4.16
C SER A 66 -1.72 2.70 -3.43
N GLN A 67 -1.40 1.92 -2.40
CA GLN A 67 -0.18 2.07 -1.63
C GLN A 67 1.09 1.74 -2.44
N VAL A 68 1.00 0.88 -3.46
CA VAL A 68 2.13 0.67 -4.40
C VAL A 68 2.43 1.98 -5.15
N ILE A 69 1.39 2.69 -5.59
CA ILE A 69 1.53 3.96 -6.30
C ILE A 69 2.14 5.01 -5.37
N TYR A 70 1.68 5.10 -4.12
CA TYR A 70 2.24 6.03 -3.14
C TYR A 70 3.71 5.72 -2.83
N GLY A 71 4.06 4.43 -2.70
CA GLY A 71 5.45 4.00 -2.53
C GLY A 71 6.33 4.37 -3.74
N MET A 72 5.80 4.25 -4.96
CA MET A 72 6.50 4.66 -6.17
C MET A 72 6.71 6.18 -6.23
N ILE A 73 5.69 6.96 -5.91
CA ILE A 73 5.78 8.43 -5.88
C ILE A 73 6.84 8.86 -4.86
N LEU A 74 6.80 8.30 -3.65
CA LEU A 74 7.77 8.62 -2.60
C LEU A 74 9.19 8.22 -3.00
N LYS A 75 9.38 7.01 -3.55
CA LYS A 75 10.68 6.54 -4.06
C LYS A 75 11.25 7.53 -5.09
N ASN A 76 10.43 7.99 -6.03
CA ASN A 76 10.86 8.96 -7.03
C ASN A 76 11.21 10.31 -6.38
N ALA A 77 10.39 10.81 -5.46
CA ALA A 77 10.65 12.07 -4.76
C ALA A 77 11.98 12.05 -3.99
N ILE A 78 12.30 10.94 -3.30
CA ILE A 78 13.59 10.79 -2.60
C ILE A 78 14.75 10.78 -3.61
N SER A 79 14.59 10.10 -4.75
CA SER A 79 15.62 10.06 -5.78
C SER A 79 15.83 11.42 -6.46
N ASP A 80 14.75 12.14 -6.74
CA ASP A 80 14.77 13.43 -7.44
C ASP A 80 15.26 14.59 -6.55
N ALA A 81 15.22 14.41 -5.24
CA ALA A 81 15.73 15.40 -4.29
C ALA A 81 17.26 15.56 -4.34
N ASN A 82 17.99 14.70 -5.05
CA ASN A 82 19.46 14.77 -5.24
C ASN A 82 20.22 15.00 -3.93
N LEU A 83 19.82 14.29 -2.87
CA LEU A 83 20.40 14.46 -1.55
C LEU A 83 21.86 14.04 -1.52
N SER A 84 22.65 14.67 -0.61
CA SER A 84 24.05 14.35 -0.45
C SER A 84 24.28 12.84 -0.22
N PRO A 85 25.33 12.25 -0.79
CA PRO A 85 25.74 10.87 -0.53
C PRO A 85 25.89 10.53 0.96
N ASP A 86 26.28 11.51 1.78
CA ASP A 86 26.41 11.33 3.23
C ASP A 86 25.06 11.04 3.93
N SER A 87 23.94 11.40 3.30
CA SER A 87 22.58 11.14 3.79
C SER A 87 22.00 9.80 3.35
N TYR A 88 22.76 8.97 2.66
CA TYR A 88 22.28 7.73 2.04
C TYR A 88 21.59 6.78 3.02
N ILE A 89 22.18 6.56 4.20
CA ILE A 89 21.59 5.69 5.24
C ILE A 89 20.24 6.27 5.71
N TRP A 90 20.16 7.59 5.86
CA TRP A 90 18.92 8.28 6.22
C TRP A 90 17.83 8.08 5.15
N GLN A 91 18.18 8.17 3.86
CA GLN A 91 17.25 7.93 2.76
C GLN A 91 16.64 6.52 2.80
N ILE A 92 17.49 5.49 3.03
CA ILE A 92 17.04 4.10 3.18
C ILE A 92 16.11 3.94 4.38
N ILE A 93 16.47 4.52 5.53
CA ILE A 93 15.66 4.44 6.76
C ILE A 93 14.30 5.11 6.57
N VAL A 94 14.27 6.27 5.96
CA VAL A 94 13.01 6.98 5.63
C VAL A 94 12.14 6.14 4.71
N GLY A 95 12.70 5.59 3.62
CA GLY A 95 11.99 4.72 2.70
C GLY A 95 11.45 3.45 3.38
N LEU A 96 12.25 2.84 4.25
CA LEU A 96 11.88 1.65 5.01
C LEU A 96 10.65 1.91 5.91
N PHE A 97 10.70 2.94 6.75
CA PHE A 97 9.63 3.24 7.69
C PHE A 97 8.37 3.77 6.99
N ALA A 98 8.52 4.62 6.00
CA ALA A 98 7.39 5.09 5.19
C ALA A 98 6.73 3.92 4.42
N GLY A 99 7.54 3.05 3.82
CA GLY A 99 7.07 1.85 3.16
C GLY A 99 6.32 0.91 4.11
N ALA A 100 6.84 0.71 5.34
CA ALA A 100 6.20 -0.12 6.34
C ALA A 100 4.84 0.45 6.81
N ALA A 101 4.73 1.75 6.99
CA ALA A 101 3.47 2.41 7.34
C ALA A 101 2.44 2.29 6.21
N MET A 102 2.85 2.50 4.96
CA MET A 102 2.00 2.30 3.79
C MET A 102 1.56 0.83 3.65
N ALA A 103 2.46 -0.13 3.88
CA ALA A 103 2.13 -1.55 3.89
C ALA A 103 1.10 -1.91 4.96
N GLY A 104 1.24 -1.37 6.16
CA GLY A 104 0.26 -1.51 7.23
C GLY A 104 -1.13 -1.03 6.81
N SER A 105 -1.22 0.17 6.22
CA SER A 105 -2.47 0.71 5.67
C SER A 105 -3.09 -0.24 4.63
N ALA A 106 -2.31 -0.74 3.66
CA ALA A 106 -2.79 -1.67 2.64
C ALA A 106 -3.34 -2.98 3.23
N ILE A 107 -2.65 -3.56 4.21
CA ILE A 107 -3.08 -4.80 4.87
C ILE A 107 -4.42 -4.59 5.60
N PHE A 108 -4.55 -3.49 6.37
CA PHE A 108 -5.79 -3.19 7.08
C PHE A 108 -6.93 -2.83 6.14
N GLN A 109 -6.64 -2.15 5.04
CA GLN A 109 -7.60 -1.87 3.98
C GLN A 109 -8.12 -3.17 3.34
N GLY A 110 -7.25 -4.13 3.07
CA GLY A 110 -7.64 -5.45 2.58
C GLY A 110 -8.49 -6.24 3.57
N LYS A 111 -8.18 -6.17 4.88
CA LYS A 111 -9.00 -6.77 5.94
C LYS A 111 -10.38 -6.12 6.04
N ALA A 112 -10.48 -4.81 5.94
CA ALA A 112 -11.74 -4.08 5.91
C ALA A 112 -12.56 -4.46 4.67
N GLY A 113 -11.90 -4.53 3.49
CA GLY A 113 -12.51 -4.99 2.25
C GLY A 113 -13.07 -6.41 2.33
N ALA A 114 -12.35 -7.32 2.98
CA ALA A 114 -12.82 -8.68 3.22
C ALA A 114 -14.12 -8.71 4.04
N ARG A 115 -14.24 -7.87 5.08
CA ARG A 115 -15.46 -7.73 5.87
C ARG A 115 -16.60 -7.12 5.07
N ALA A 116 -16.31 -6.15 4.20
CA ALA A 116 -17.30 -5.58 3.31
C ALA A 116 -17.86 -6.64 2.33
N CYS A 117 -17.00 -7.49 1.76
CA CYS A 117 -17.42 -8.60 0.90
C CYS A 117 -18.35 -9.56 1.62
N ASP A 118 -18.01 -9.95 2.86
CA ASP A 118 -18.83 -10.85 3.68
C ASP A 118 -20.19 -10.23 4.04
N ALA A 119 -20.20 -8.94 4.43
CA ALA A 119 -21.43 -8.21 4.74
C ALA A 119 -22.37 -8.16 3.53
N ILE A 120 -21.88 -7.82 2.34
CA ILE A 120 -22.68 -7.76 1.12
C ILE A 120 -23.24 -9.15 0.77
N ALA A 121 -22.44 -10.20 0.87
CA ALA A 121 -22.88 -11.57 0.62
C ALA A 121 -23.91 -12.08 1.64
N SER A 122 -24.01 -11.43 2.80
CA SER A 122 -25.01 -11.72 3.83
C SER A 122 -26.28 -10.86 3.71
N GLY A 123 -26.37 -10.02 2.68
CA GLY A 123 -27.52 -9.14 2.44
C GLY A 123 -27.44 -7.76 3.10
N ALA A 124 -26.39 -7.45 3.87
CA ALA A 124 -26.15 -6.13 4.45
C ALA A 124 -25.49 -5.21 3.40
N ASN A 125 -26.31 -4.67 2.49
CA ASN A 125 -25.81 -3.95 1.32
C ASN A 125 -25.76 -2.43 1.58
N ASP A 126 -24.73 -1.99 2.31
CA ASP A 126 -24.41 -0.56 2.47
C ASP A 126 -23.01 -0.28 1.91
N THR A 127 -22.84 -0.52 0.62
CA THR A 127 -21.56 -0.40 -0.09
C THR A 127 -20.91 0.97 0.09
N ALA A 128 -21.71 2.05 0.16
CA ALA A 128 -21.20 3.41 0.33
C ALA A 128 -20.44 3.58 1.66
N LYS A 129 -21.01 3.10 2.77
CA LYS A 129 -20.33 3.16 4.07
C LYS A 129 -19.06 2.30 4.11
N TYR A 130 -19.07 1.15 3.45
CA TYR A 130 -17.89 0.29 3.39
C TYR A 130 -16.75 0.95 2.62
N ILE A 131 -17.05 1.63 1.49
CA ILE A 131 -16.07 2.42 0.73
C ILE A 131 -15.53 3.58 1.58
N MET A 132 -16.37 4.26 2.36
CA MET A 132 -15.92 5.33 3.25
C MET A 132 -14.89 4.82 4.27
N ILE A 133 -15.13 3.68 4.91
CA ILE A 133 -14.17 3.08 5.86
C ILE A 133 -12.85 2.76 5.18
N ILE A 134 -12.89 2.18 3.99
CA ILE A 134 -11.69 1.86 3.21
C ILE A 134 -10.90 3.12 2.85
N GLY A 135 -11.59 4.20 2.45
CA GLY A 135 -10.98 5.49 2.18
C GLY A 135 -10.31 6.10 3.42
N VAL A 136 -10.95 6.00 4.59
CA VAL A 136 -10.33 6.47 5.85
C VAL A 136 -9.07 5.69 6.18
N VAL A 137 -9.05 4.38 6.00
CA VAL A 137 -7.83 3.57 6.22
C VAL A 137 -6.72 3.97 5.25
N GLU A 138 -7.07 4.29 4.00
CA GLU A 138 -6.13 4.71 2.97
C GLU A 138 -5.43 6.04 3.28
N THR A 139 -6.12 6.97 3.93
CA THR A 139 -5.56 8.30 4.23
C THR A 139 -4.28 8.25 5.05
N VAL A 140 -4.06 7.20 5.85
CA VAL A 140 -2.81 7.00 6.59
C VAL A 140 -1.62 6.89 5.64
N ALA A 141 -1.73 6.06 4.59
CA ALA A 141 -0.68 5.91 3.60
C ALA A 141 -0.44 7.19 2.79
N LEU A 142 -1.53 7.89 2.44
CA LEU A 142 -1.46 9.16 1.73
C LEU A 142 -0.73 10.23 2.54
N PHE A 143 -1.04 10.35 3.84
CA PHE A 143 -0.37 11.30 4.73
C PHE A 143 1.11 10.94 4.93
N VAL A 144 1.44 9.66 5.10
CA VAL A 144 2.83 9.23 5.18
C VAL A 144 3.60 9.65 3.94
N MET A 145 3.06 9.41 2.75
CA MET A 145 3.69 9.84 1.50
C MET A 145 3.90 11.36 1.48
N ILE A 146 2.83 12.14 1.67
CA ILE A 146 2.87 13.60 1.55
C ILE A 146 3.82 14.21 2.58
N PHE A 147 3.70 13.84 3.85
CA PHE A 147 4.51 14.43 4.92
C PHE A 147 5.98 14.02 4.82
N THR A 148 6.26 12.81 4.36
CA THR A 148 7.65 12.40 4.08
C THR A 148 8.23 13.23 2.92
N MET A 149 7.48 13.40 1.83
CA MET A 149 7.93 14.21 0.68
C MET A 149 8.18 15.67 1.06
N THR A 150 7.28 16.29 1.82
CA THR A 150 7.40 17.70 2.23
C THR A 150 8.47 17.91 3.31
N GLY A 151 8.88 16.86 3.99
CA GLY A 151 9.97 16.87 4.96
C GLY A 151 11.35 16.53 4.40
N LEU A 152 11.46 16.26 3.09
CA LEU A 152 12.77 16.06 2.46
C LEU A 152 13.57 17.36 2.51
N PRO A 153 14.89 17.31 2.83
CA PRO A 153 15.75 18.46 2.73
C PRO A 153 15.80 18.98 1.29
N GLY A 154 15.62 20.29 1.10
CA GLY A 154 15.75 20.98 -0.19
C GLY A 154 17.17 21.38 -0.50
#